data_719b8117fe1f1ef6ec2b873d7d4f7dae
#
_entry.id   719b8117fe1f1ef6ec2b873d7d4f7dae
#
_cell.length_a   1.000
_cell.length_b   1.000
_cell.length_c   1.000
_cell.angle_alpha   90.00
_cell.angle_beta   90.00
_cell.angle_gamma   90.00
#
_symmetry.space_group_name_H-M   'P 1'
#
loop_
_entity.id
_entity.type
_entity.pdbx_description
1 polymer ?
#
loop_
_entity_poly.entity_id
_entity_poly.type
_entity_poly.pdbx_seq_one_letter_code
_entity_poly.pdbx_strand_id
1 'polypeptide(L)'
;MLFQRNKSNASCYTIRLHNKSVRVEISPRAQSALIQRDKPLVAEVHLIFGCMIAKRVWFKEDSALDSVPVTDGLSMLFKPVGYQKTCRFADIDNGAIRFDYPMVAEKRKFVPDWVGIDFRAGKWVGEFTYTPTSFDHEIELESN
;
A
#
# COMPACT_ATOMS: atom_id res chain seq x y z
N MET A 1 -29.35 -3.50 7.37
CA MET A 1 -29.54 -2.85 6.29
C MET A 1 -28.59 -1.82 5.95
N LEU A 2 -28.03 -1.21 6.77
CA LEU A 2 -27.14 -0.17 6.45
C LEU A 2 -25.72 -0.58 6.44
N PHE A 3 -25.44 -1.80 6.73
CA PHE A 3 -24.09 -2.20 6.98
C PHE A 3 -23.26 -2.29 5.77
N GLN A 4 -23.84 -2.66 4.67
CA GLN A 4 -23.05 -2.74 3.50
C GLN A 4 -22.52 -1.41 3.08
N ARG A 5 -23.20 -0.39 3.50
CA ARG A 5 -22.76 0.91 3.12
C ARG A 5 -21.49 1.31 3.74
N ASN A 6 -21.07 0.67 4.80
CA ASN A 6 -19.81 1.03 5.42
C ASN A 6 -18.66 0.82 4.49
N LYS A 7 -18.78 -0.13 3.58
CA LYS A 7 -17.69 -0.34 2.64
C LYS A 7 -17.67 0.71 1.57
N SER A 8 -18.85 1.13 1.13
CA SER A 8 -18.87 2.18 0.13
C SER A 8 -18.52 3.54 0.71
N ASN A 9 -18.36 3.64 2.03
CA ASN A 9 -17.92 4.87 2.65
C ASN A 9 -16.44 5.03 2.70
N ALA A 10 -15.69 4.13 2.11
CA ALA A 10 -14.26 4.29 1.98
C ALA A 10 -13.95 5.55 1.19
N SER A 11 -12.92 6.28 1.60
CA SER A 11 -12.50 7.46 0.87
C SER A 11 -11.55 7.07 -0.24
N CYS A 12 -11.72 7.70 -1.39
CA CYS A 12 -10.91 7.43 -2.56
C CYS A 12 -10.11 8.65 -2.93
N TYR A 13 -8.83 8.44 -3.20
CA TYR A 13 -7.92 9.50 -3.61
C TYR A 13 -7.17 9.04 -4.84
N THR A 14 -6.78 9.97 -5.68
CA THR A 14 -5.92 9.67 -6.81
C THR A 14 -4.63 10.44 -6.61
N ILE A 15 -3.53 9.73 -6.59
CA ILE A 15 -2.21 10.35 -6.48
C ILE A 15 -1.36 9.89 -7.64
N ARG A 16 -0.18 10.49 -7.79
CA ARG A 16 0.74 10.09 -8.84
C ARG A 16 2.03 9.62 -8.21
N LEU A 17 2.40 8.40 -8.54
CA LEU A 17 3.67 7.83 -8.12
C LEU A 17 4.47 7.53 -9.39
N HIS A 18 5.66 8.13 -9.50
CA HIS A 18 6.52 7.95 -10.67
C HIS A 18 5.77 8.20 -11.98
N ASN A 19 4.96 9.26 -12.00
CA ASN A 19 4.20 9.67 -13.18
C ASN A 19 3.09 8.72 -13.59
N LYS A 20 2.62 7.90 -12.67
CA LYS A 20 1.48 7.04 -12.93
C LYS A 20 0.39 7.35 -11.91
N SER A 21 -0.84 7.43 -12.36
CA SER A 21 -1.98 7.65 -11.46
C SER A 21 -2.28 6.38 -10.68
N VAL A 22 -2.46 6.52 -9.39
CA VAL A 22 -2.76 5.42 -8.50
C VAL A 22 -4.00 5.78 -7.70
N ARG A 23 -4.95 4.87 -7.68
CA ARG A 23 -6.14 5.08 -6.86
C ARG A 23 -5.88 4.51 -5.47
N VAL A 24 -6.07 5.33 -4.45
CA VAL A 24 -5.88 4.92 -3.07
C VAL A 24 -7.22 4.94 -2.38
N GLU A 25 -7.57 3.82 -1.79
CA GLU A 25 -8.84 3.69 -1.09
C GLU A 25 -8.57 3.43 0.38
N ILE A 26 -9.19 4.21 1.25
CA ILE A 26 -8.96 4.13 2.70
C ILE A 26 -10.28 3.76 3.36
N SER A 27 -10.27 2.66 4.11
CA SER A 27 -11.49 2.19 4.77
C SER A 27 -11.94 3.16 5.85
N PRO A 28 -13.22 3.13 6.25
CA PRO A 28 -13.67 3.99 7.34
C PRO A 28 -12.91 3.77 8.63
N ARG A 29 -12.53 2.53 8.94
CA ARG A 29 -11.75 2.25 10.14
C ARG A 29 -10.38 2.92 10.06
N ALA A 30 -9.75 2.84 8.90
CA ALA A 30 -8.45 3.46 8.73
C ALA A 30 -8.53 4.97 8.79
N GLN A 31 -9.59 5.56 8.26
CA GLN A 31 -9.77 6.99 8.36
C GLN A 31 -9.90 7.44 9.79
N SER A 32 -10.68 6.71 10.58
CA SER A 32 -10.83 7.04 11.99
C SER A 32 -9.51 6.94 12.72
N ALA A 33 -8.72 5.90 12.40
CA ALA A 33 -7.43 5.73 13.03
C ALA A 33 -6.45 6.85 12.64
N LEU A 34 -6.52 7.32 11.40
CA LEU A 34 -5.67 8.43 10.98
C LEU A 34 -5.99 9.70 11.74
N ILE A 35 -7.27 9.98 11.94
CA ILE A 35 -7.68 11.20 12.64
C ILE A 35 -7.15 11.21 14.07
N GLN A 36 -7.01 10.04 14.67
CA GLN A 36 -6.58 9.95 16.05
C GLN A 36 -5.07 10.00 16.22
N ARG A 37 -4.31 10.02 15.13
CA ARG A 37 -2.87 10.01 15.22
C ARG A 37 -2.32 11.43 15.37
N ASP A 38 -1.30 11.57 16.18
CA ASP A 38 -0.58 12.83 16.31
C ASP A 38 0.51 13.00 15.29
N LYS A 39 1.01 11.89 14.74
CA LYS A 39 2.15 11.92 13.84
C LYS A 39 1.74 11.44 12.47
N PRO A 40 2.40 11.94 11.44
CA PRO A 40 2.10 11.47 10.08
C PRO A 40 2.51 10.02 9.90
N LEU A 41 1.83 9.37 8.99
CA LEU A 41 2.06 7.97 8.65
C LEU A 41 2.47 7.89 7.19
N VAL A 42 3.45 7.06 6.88
CA VAL A 42 3.89 6.83 5.52
C VAL A 42 3.63 5.38 5.18
N ALA A 43 2.91 5.16 4.09
CA ALA A 43 2.69 3.82 3.56
C ALA A 43 3.73 3.57 2.48
N GLU A 44 4.63 2.64 2.72
CA GLU A 44 5.64 2.26 1.73
C GLU A 44 5.19 1.03 1.00
N VAL A 45 4.92 1.19 -0.27
CA VAL A 45 4.42 0.12 -1.13
C VAL A 45 5.61 -0.52 -1.81
N HIS A 46 5.86 -1.78 -1.54
CA HIS A 46 7.04 -2.48 -2.05
C HIS A 46 6.64 -3.62 -2.96
N LEU A 47 7.20 -3.64 -4.14
CA LEU A 47 7.20 -4.81 -5.00
C LEU A 47 8.57 -5.43 -4.87
N ILE A 48 8.61 -6.66 -4.41
CA ILE A 48 9.83 -7.30 -3.98
C ILE A 48 10.23 -8.37 -4.97
N PHE A 49 11.42 -8.21 -5.56
CA PHE A 49 11.97 -9.15 -6.52
C PHE A 49 13.01 -10.02 -5.85
N GLY A 50 12.86 -11.31 -6.01
CA GLY A 50 13.81 -12.27 -5.50
C GLY A 50 13.58 -13.55 -6.25
N CYS A 51 13.64 -14.69 -5.58
CA CYS A 51 13.26 -15.96 -6.22
C CYS A 51 11.80 -15.93 -6.61
N MET A 52 11.00 -15.20 -5.88
CA MET A 52 9.60 -15.01 -6.16
C MET A 52 9.29 -13.54 -6.02
N ILE A 53 8.20 -13.12 -6.63
CA ILE A 53 7.76 -11.75 -6.51
C ILE A 53 6.78 -11.67 -5.36
N ALA A 54 6.99 -10.72 -4.46
CA ALA A 54 6.14 -10.54 -3.30
C ALA A 54 5.68 -9.08 -3.23
N LYS A 55 4.54 -8.89 -2.61
CA LYS A 55 3.97 -7.56 -2.42
C LYS A 55 3.84 -7.28 -0.93
N ARG A 56 4.30 -6.12 -0.50
CA ARG A 56 4.20 -5.72 0.90
C ARG A 56 3.89 -4.24 1.00
N VAL A 57 3.16 -3.86 2.03
CA VAL A 57 2.97 -2.46 2.36
C VAL A 57 3.42 -2.30 3.80
N TRP A 58 4.39 -1.43 4.00
CA TRP A 58 4.93 -1.13 5.31
C TRP A 58 4.42 0.22 5.77
N PHE A 59 4.15 0.36 7.06
CA PHE A 59 3.68 1.63 7.60
C PHE A 59 4.70 2.17 8.58
N LYS A 60 5.13 3.40 8.35
CA LYS A 60 6.17 4.02 9.15
C LYS A 60 5.73 5.39 9.61
N GLU A 61 6.27 5.83 10.71
CA GLU A 61 5.94 7.15 11.24
C GLU A 61 6.86 8.25 10.74
N ASP A 62 7.96 7.89 10.12
CA ASP A 62 8.91 8.88 9.62
C ASP A 62 8.44 9.41 8.28
N SER A 63 8.61 10.70 8.08
CA SER A 63 8.33 11.26 6.78
C SER A 63 9.49 10.94 5.85
N ALA A 64 9.17 10.53 4.65
CA ALA A 64 10.16 10.27 3.62
C ALA A 64 10.14 11.45 2.65
N LEU A 65 11.33 11.86 2.21
CA LEU A 65 11.42 13.04 1.35
C LEU A 65 10.70 12.86 0.03
N ASP A 66 10.64 11.62 -0.46
CA ASP A 66 10.04 11.35 -1.74
C ASP A 66 8.63 10.77 -1.63
N SER A 67 8.03 10.84 -0.46
CA SER A 67 6.66 10.37 -0.33
C SER A 67 5.69 11.42 -0.88
N VAL A 68 4.55 10.94 -1.35
CA VAL A 68 3.52 11.78 -1.95
C VAL A 68 2.34 11.84 -1.02
N PRO A 69 1.83 13.02 -0.69
CA PRO A 69 0.68 13.10 0.22
C PRO A 69 -0.56 12.48 -0.41
N VAL A 70 -1.28 11.71 0.39
CA VAL A 70 -2.56 11.13 -0.01
C VAL A 70 -3.69 11.94 0.61
N THR A 71 -3.63 12.14 1.91
CA THR A 71 -4.59 12.94 2.65
C THR A 71 -3.89 13.42 3.91
N ASP A 72 -4.57 14.19 4.74
CA ASP A 72 -3.98 14.68 5.98
C ASP A 72 -3.48 13.51 6.80
N GLY A 73 -2.23 13.57 7.17
CA GLY A 73 -1.63 12.55 8.02
C GLY A 73 -1.17 11.28 7.32
N LEU A 74 -1.35 11.18 6.02
CA LEU A 74 -0.92 9.98 5.29
C LEU A 74 -0.23 10.34 3.99
N SER A 75 0.96 9.80 3.82
CA SER A 75 1.70 9.89 2.56
C SER A 75 2.05 8.49 2.09
N MET A 76 2.47 8.37 0.84
CA MET A 76 2.74 7.07 0.25
C MET A 76 3.94 7.16 -0.67
N LEU A 77 4.68 6.07 -0.75
CA LEU A 77 5.73 5.96 -1.73
C LEU A 77 5.76 4.53 -2.27
N PHE A 78 6.36 4.36 -3.43
CA PHE A 78 6.48 3.06 -4.07
C PHE A 78 7.95 2.76 -4.31
N LYS A 79 8.38 1.57 -3.91
CA LYS A 79 9.74 1.11 -4.12
C LYS A 79 9.76 -0.31 -4.66
N PRO A 80 10.34 -0.51 -5.83
CA PRO A 80 10.72 -1.86 -6.24
C PRO A 80 12.05 -2.20 -5.58
N VAL A 81 12.10 -3.32 -4.89
CA VAL A 81 13.31 -3.70 -4.15
C VAL A 81 13.68 -5.13 -4.50
N GLY A 82 14.94 -5.48 -4.25
CA GLY A 82 15.43 -6.82 -4.50
C GLY A 82 16.04 -7.43 -3.26
N TYR A 83 16.01 -8.76 -3.21
CA TYR A 83 16.69 -9.53 -2.19
C TYR A 83 17.72 -10.42 -2.86
N GLN A 84 18.95 -10.31 -2.39
CA GLN A 84 20.05 -10.97 -3.07
C GLN A 84 20.11 -12.46 -2.88
N LYS A 85 19.86 -12.96 -1.72
CA LYS A 85 20.24 -14.33 -1.41
C LYS A 85 19.17 -15.17 -0.75
N THR A 86 17.97 -14.69 -0.66
CA THR A 86 16.97 -15.45 0.04
C THR A 86 15.72 -15.60 -0.79
N CYS A 87 15.11 -16.77 -0.66
CA CYS A 87 13.82 -17.04 -1.25
C CYS A 87 12.76 -17.22 -0.19
N ARG A 88 13.09 -17.02 1.06
CA ARG A 88 12.16 -17.26 2.16
C ARG A 88 11.45 -15.99 2.53
N PHE A 89 10.14 -16.07 2.61
CA PHE A 89 9.34 -14.92 2.99
C PHE A 89 9.63 -14.44 4.40
N ALA A 90 10.03 -15.34 5.28
CA ALA A 90 10.40 -14.92 6.63
C ALA A 90 11.56 -13.94 6.63
N ASP A 91 12.51 -14.13 5.75
CA ASP A 91 13.64 -13.22 5.65
C ASP A 91 13.20 -11.86 5.12
N ILE A 92 12.25 -11.85 4.19
CA ILE A 92 11.70 -10.61 3.67
C ILE A 92 10.99 -9.85 4.79
N ASP A 93 10.18 -10.55 5.56
CA ASP A 93 9.42 -9.91 6.63
C ASP A 93 10.31 -9.40 7.74
N ASN A 94 11.46 -10.04 7.94
CA ASN A 94 12.43 -9.60 8.93
C ASN A 94 13.31 -8.46 8.44
N GLY A 95 13.11 -8.00 7.22
CA GLY A 95 13.90 -6.91 6.69
C GLY A 95 15.28 -7.32 6.27
N ALA A 96 15.44 -8.57 5.84
CA ALA A 96 16.72 -9.06 5.37
C ALA A 96 17.23 -8.21 4.22
N ILE A 97 18.46 -8.43 3.82
CA ILE A 97 19.19 -7.59 2.88
C ILE A 97 18.30 -7.15 1.71
N ARG A 98 18.07 -5.87 1.62
CA ARG A 98 17.30 -5.26 0.56
C ARG A 98 18.13 -4.24 -0.18
N PHE A 99 17.83 -4.04 -1.43
CA PHE A 99 18.47 -3.00 -2.21
C PHE A 99 17.50 -2.55 -3.29
N ASP A 100 17.68 -1.34 -3.78
CA ASP A 100 16.87 -0.87 -4.89
C ASP A 100 17.18 -1.74 -6.10
N TYR A 101 16.13 -2.18 -6.77
CA TYR A 101 16.30 -3.08 -7.89
C TYR A 101 16.89 -2.30 -9.06
N PRO A 102 18.10 -2.63 -9.49
CA PRO A 102 18.80 -1.76 -10.44
C PRO A 102 18.16 -1.71 -11.83
N MET A 103 17.38 -2.72 -12.18
CA MET A 103 16.71 -2.68 -13.46
C MET A 103 15.53 -1.78 -13.48
N VAL A 104 15.23 -1.11 -12.40
CA VAL A 104 14.01 -0.35 -12.33
C VAL A 104 14.29 1.11 -12.55
N ALA A 105 15.00 1.43 -13.61
CA ALA A 105 15.08 2.80 -14.06
C ALA A 105 13.69 3.27 -14.45
N GLU A 106 12.84 2.36 -14.88
CA GLU A 106 11.46 2.69 -15.24
C GLU A 106 10.52 2.21 -14.16
N LYS A 107 10.60 2.83 -13.01
CA LYS A 107 9.75 2.44 -11.88
C LYS A 107 8.27 2.54 -12.20
N ARG A 108 7.92 3.43 -13.12
CA ARG A 108 6.53 3.62 -13.49
C ARG A 108 5.82 2.34 -13.91
N LYS A 109 6.55 1.45 -14.58
CA LYS A 109 5.96 0.20 -15.06
C LYS A 109 5.44 -0.68 -13.94
N PHE A 110 6.04 -0.56 -12.77
CA PHE A 110 5.72 -1.45 -11.66
C PHE A 110 4.82 -0.81 -10.63
N VAL A 111 4.43 0.44 -10.82
CA VAL A 111 3.54 1.13 -9.90
C VAL A 111 2.15 0.52 -10.03
N PRO A 112 1.51 0.18 -8.91
CA PRO A 112 0.19 -0.45 -8.98
C PRO A 112 -0.89 0.50 -9.44
N ASP A 113 -2.03 -0.06 -9.82
CA ASP A 113 -3.19 0.73 -10.19
C ASP A 113 -4.02 1.13 -8.99
N TRP A 114 -4.02 0.31 -7.95
CA TRP A 114 -4.88 0.51 -6.79
C TRP A 114 -4.14 0.08 -5.54
N VAL A 115 -4.28 0.88 -4.48
CA VAL A 115 -3.76 0.56 -3.16
C VAL A 115 -4.90 0.72 -2.16
N GLY A 116 -5.13 -0.30 -1.36
CA GLY A 116 -6.14 -0.25 -0.32
C GLY A 116 -5.51 -0.22 1.05
N ILE A 117 -6.00 0.64 1.92
CA ILE A 117 -5.48 0.80 3.27
C ILE A 117 -6.61 0.58 4.27
N ASP A 118 -6.35 -0.28 5.23
CA ASP A 118 -7.33 -0.62 6.24
C ASP A 118 -6.64 -0.63 7.61
N PHE A 119 -7.43 -0.71 8.65
CA PHE A 119 -6.93 -0.78 10.01
C PHE A 119 -7.72 -1.86 10.72
N ARG A 120 -7.09 -2.98 11.05
CA ARG A 120 -7.75 -4.14 11.63
C ARG A 120 -6.99 -4.62 12.85
N ALA A 121 -7.73 -4.89 13.91
CA ALA A 121 -7.15 -5.45 15.13
C ALA A 121 -5.96 -4.62 15.61
N GLY A 122 -6.07 -3.31 15.53
CA GLY A 122 -5.02 -2.42 16.01
C GLY A 122 -3.82 -2.30 15.10
N LYS A 123 -3.89 -2.83 13.89
CA LYS A 123 -2.76 -2.81 12.96
C LYS A 123 -3.14 -2.20 11.63
N TRP A 124 -2.20 -1.48 11.04
CA TRP A 124 -2.36 -0.98 9.69
C TRP A 124 -2.11 -2.10 8.70
N VAL A 125 -2.99 -2.18 7.71
CA VAL A 125 -2.94 -3.23 6.69
C VAL A 125 -3.05 -2.57 5.34
N GLY A 126 -2.21 -2.99 4.40
CA GLY A 126 -2.27 -2.47 3.05
C GLY A 126 -2.16 -3.58 2.02
N GLU A 127 -2.76 -3.35 0.87
CA GLU A 127 -2.64 -4.26 -0.25
C GLU A 127 -2.70 -3.44 -1.53
N PHE A 128 -2.23 -4.02 -2.62
CA PHE A 128 -2.29 -3.31 -3.89
C PHE A 128 -2.43 -4.29 -5.04
N THR A 129 -2.97 -3.78 -6.14
CA THR A 129 -3.23 -4.59 -7.32
C THR A 129 -2.81 -3.84 -8.57
N TYR A 130 -2.65 -4.59 -9.63
CA TYR A 130 -2.27 -4.04 -10.94
C TYR A 130 -3.46 -3.97 -11.88
N THR A 131 -4.66 -4.22 -11.36
CA THR A 131 -5.89 -4.00 -12.10
C THR A 131 -6.78 -3.12 -11.25
N PRO A 132 -7.59 -2.26 -11.86
CA PRO A 132 -8.49 -1.42 -11.09
C PRO A 132 -9.45 -2.26 -10.27
N THR A 133 -9.65 -1.87 -9.02
CA THR A 133 -10.57 -2.58 -8.14
C THR A 133 -11.03 -1.62 -7.04
N SER A 134 -11.78 -2.14 -6.08
CA SER A 134 -12.20 -1.40 -4.92
C SER A 134 -12.48 -2.39 -3.80
N PHE A 135 -12.63 -1.88 -2.58
CA PHE A 135 -13.00 -2.74 -1.47
C PHE A 135 -14.35 -3.41 -1.72
N ASP A 136 -15.28 -2.69 -2.32
CA ASP A 136 -16.58 -3.26 -2.61
C ASP A 136 -16.49 -4.40 -3.59
N HIS A 137 -15.65 -4.24 -4.61
CA HIS A 137 -15.47 -5.28 -5.61
C HIS A 137 -14.85 -6.53 -4.99
N GLU A 138 -13.88 -6.36 -4.12
CA GLU A 138 -13.27 -7.50 -3.45
C GLU A 138 -14.26 -8.26 -2.61
N ILE A 139 -15.13 -7.55 -1.95
CA ILE A 139 -16.12 -8.20 -1.13
C ILE A 139 -17.09 -9.01 -1.95
N GLU A 140 -17.46 -8.50 -3.09
CA GLU A 140 -18.30 -9.25 -3.99
C GLU A 140 -17.64 -10.53 -4.45
N LEU A 141 -16.35 -10.46 -4.73
CA LEU A 141 -15.62 -11.65 -5.13
C LEU A 141 -15.56 -12.68 -4.01
N GLU A 142 -15.41 -12.22 -2.79
CA GLU A 142 -15.37 -13.13 -1.66
C GLU A 142 -16.72 -13.79 -1.41
N SER A 143 -17.78 -13.10 -1.73
CA SER A 143 -19.12 -13.67 -1.51
C SER A 143 -19.45 -14.76 -2.48
N ASN A 144 -18.77 -14.82 -3.56
CA ASN A 144 -19.02 -15.85 -4.55
C ASN A 144 -18.24 -17.10 -4.26
#